data_89ec2c8f6e3d8315256fdceede7c2959
#
_entry.id   89ec2c8f6e3d8315256fdceede7c2959
#
_cell.length_a   1.000
_cell.length_b   1.000
_cell.length_c   1.000
_cell.angle_alpha   90.00
_cell.angle_beta   90.00
_cell.angle_gamma   90.00
#
_symmetry.space_group_name_H-M   'P 1'
#
loop_
_entity.id
_entity.type
_entity.pdbx_description
1 polymer ?
#
loop_
_entity_poly.entity_id
_entity_poly.type
_entity_poly.pdbx_seq_one_letter_code
_entity_poly.pdbx_strand_id
1 'polypeptide(L)'
;SEPLGIFYGLLGLYLFLSAIKSENKKVAALKIIFGGIVMAFGMASWGGNQFFIIPIGLFILALPFVRKDTKFLLWSIPLFVGVFLLISGSFERPGPNFVFGIGGLSLIIPTIFLMSSIFIQKISKDETKIRNSLFLLISIIIIGSFLIVLNDESNLLPLPSFRYLNA
;
A
#
# COMPACT_ATOMS: atom_id res chain seq x y z
N SER A 1 -3.35 23.50 -1.71
CA SER A 1 -2.13 24.10 -2.27
C SER A 1 -0.98 23.11 -2.21
N GLU A 2 -0.12 23.09 -3.23
CA GLU A 2 0.99 22.13 -3.38
C GLU A 2 1.93 22.08 -2.16
N PRO A 3 2.40 23.19 -1.58
CA PRO A 3 3.30 23.13 -0.42
C PRO A 3 2.70 22.42 0.79
N LEU A 4 1.40 22.59 1.03
CA LEU A 4 0.71 21.95 2.13
C LEU A 4 0.57 20.44 1.88
N GLY A 5 0.27 20.04 0.63
CA GLY A 5 0.22 18.65 0.24
C GLY A 5 1.57 17.95 0.41
N ILE A 6 2.66 18.55 -0.04
CA ILE A 6 4.02 18.02 0.13
C ILE A 6 4.37 17.88 1.61
N PHE A 7 4.07 18.90 2.43
CA PHE A 7 4.31 18.83 3.87
C PHE A 7 3.60 17.64 4.53
N TYR A 8 2.30 17.46 4.27
CA TYR A 8 1.54 16.34 4.83
C TYR A 8 2.00 14.99 4.27
N GLY A 9 2.37 14.93 2.99
CA GLY A 9 2.94 13.72 2.39
C GLY A 9 4.24 13.28 3.08
N LEU A 10 5.18 14.21 3.24
CA LEU A 10 6.46 13.96 3.93
C LEU A 10 6.27 13.62 5.41
N LEU A 11 5.38 14.33 6.12
CA LEU A 11 5.07 14.06 7.51
C LEU A 11 4.43 12.68 7.69
N GLY A 12 3.49 12.30 6.83
CA GLY A 12 2.86 10.98 6.83
C GLY A 12 3.90 9.87 6.58
N LEU A 13 4.78 10.05 5.59
CA LEU A 13 5.87 9.14 5.31
C LEU A 13 6.84 9.01 6.49
N TYR A 14 7.22 10.12 7.10
CA TYR A 14 8.08 10.12 8.29
C TYR A 14 7.45 9.36 9.45
N LEU A 15 6.16 9.60 9.74
CA LEU A 15 5.44 8.90 10.80
C LEU A 15 5.36 7.39 10.52
N PHE A 16 5.08 6.99 9.28
CA PHE A 16 5.05 5.60 8.86
C PHE A 16 6.40 4.92 9.06
N LEU A 17 7.49 5.48 8.54
CA LEU A 17 8.83 4.90 8.69
C LEU A 17 9.31 4.90 10.15
N SER A 18 9.01 5.96 10.91
CA SER A 18 9.31 6.06 12.33
C SER A 18 8.54 5.02 13.16
N ALA A 19 7.30 4.71 12.76
CA ALA A 19 6.50 3.67 13.41
C ALA A 19 7.14 2.28 13.23
N ILE A 20 7.60 1.97 12.01
CA ILE A 20 8.25 0.69 11.70
C ILE A 20 9.54 0.50 12.51
N LYS A 21 10.24 1.58 12.86
CA LYS A 21 11.45 1.54 13.69
C LYS A 21 11.17 1.55 15.20
N SER A 22 9.94 1.81 15.62
CA SER A 22 9.59 1.98 17.04
C SER A 22 9.58 0.64 17.78
N GLU A 23 10.28 0.57 18.91
CA GLU A 23 10.28 -0.59 19.79
C GLU A 23 8.97 -0.70 20.60
N ASN A 24 8.37 0.45 20.97
CA ASN A 24 7.13 0.50 21.71
C ASN A 24 5.92 0.37 20.79
N LYS A 25 5.19 -0.75 20.89
CA LYS A 25 4.02 -1.07 20.07
C LYS A 25 2.90 -0.03 20.17
N LYS A 26 2.67 0.58 21.34
CA LYS A 26 1.65 1.62 21.51
C LYS A 26 2.02 2.89 20.75
N VAL A 27 3.29 3.31 20.87
CA VAL A 27 3.81 4.47 20.13
C VAL A 27 3.80 4.19 18.64
N ALA A 28 4.17 2.97 18.21
CA ALA A 28 4.09 2.57 16.81
C ALA A 28 2.66 2.65 16.27
N ALA A 29 1.66 2.13 17.02
CA ALA A 29 0.27 2.18 16.62
C ALA A 29 -0.23 3.63 16.44
N LEU A 30 0.08 4.52 17.39
CA LEU A 30 -0.27 5.93 17.28
C LEU A 30 0.36 6.57 16.03
N LYS A 31 1.65 6.34 15.81
CA LYS A 31 2.34 6.88 14.62
C LYS A 31 1.75 6.36 13.30
N ILE A 32 1.32 5.10 13.27
CA ILE A 32 0.69 4.49 12.09
C ILE A 32 -0.65 5.13 11.82
N ILE A 33 -1.50 5.27 12.83
CA ILE A 33 -2.82 5.89 12.69
C ILE A 33 -2.67 7.35 12.25
N PHE A 34 -1.86 8.14 12.96
CA PHE A 34 -1.63 9.53 12.62
C PHE A 34 -0.95 9.68 11.25
N GLY A 35 -0.01 8.79 10.91
CA GLY A 35 0.63 8.76 9.60
C GLY A 35 -0.38 8.55 8.46
N GLY A 36 -1.32 7.61 8.62
CA GLY A 36 -2.38 7.37 7.66
C GLY A 36 -3.33 8.56 7.52
N ILE A 37 -3.73 9.17 8.65
CA ILE A 37 -4.59 10.37 8.67
C ILE A 37 -3.90 11.53 7.93
N VAL A 38 -2.69 11.87 8.33
CA VAL A 38 -1.92 12.99 7.77
C VAL A 38 -1.68 12.81 6.28
N MET A 39 -1.35 11.58 5.84
CA MET A 39 -1.16 11.29 4.43
C MET A 39 -2.46 11.43 3.63
N ALA A 40 -3.61 11.07 4.20
CA ALA A 40 -4.93 11.28 3.58
C ALA A 40 -5.26 12.76 3.41
N PHE A 41 -4.95 13.60 4.40
CA PHE A 41 -5.05 15.06 4.26
C PHE A 41 -4.11 15.61 3.18
N GLY A 42 -2.91 15.04 3.06
CA GLY A 42 -2.00 15.35 1.97
C GLY A 42 -2.63 15.09 0.61
N MET A 43 -3.25 13.92 0.43
CA MET A 43 -3.97 13.57 -0.81
C MET A 43 -5.14 14.50 -1.10
N ALA A 44 -5.92 14.87 -0.09
CA ALA A 44 -7.03 15.82 -0.24
C ALA A 44 -6.54 17.24 -0.61
N SER A 45 -5.35 17.63 -0.13
CA SER A 45 -4.76 18.94 -0.38
C SER A 45 -4.13 19.06 -1.78
N TRP A 46 -3.57 17.96 -2.30
CA TRP A 46 -2.87 17.93 -3.58
C TRP A 46 -2.80 16.52 -4.16
N GLY A 47 -3.38 16.32 -5.36
CA GLY A 47 -3.40 15.03 -6.04
C GLY A 47 -2.02 14.47 -6.39
N GLY A 48 -0.98 15.33 -6.50
CA GLY A 48 0.41 14.92 -6.71
C GLY A 48 1.01 14.10 -5.57
N ASN A 49 0.37 14.03 -4.39
CA ASN A 49 0.79 13.14 -3.30
C ASN A 49 0.78 11.64 -3.66
N GLN A 50 0.21 11.25 -4.80
CA GLN A 50 0.36 9.90 -5.34
C GLN A 50 1.83 9.50 -5.52
N PHE A 51 2.74 10.46 -5.77
CA PHE A 51 4.17 10.19 -5.82
C PHE A 51 4.76 9.63 -4.51
N PHE A 52 4.16 9.89 -3.36
CA PHE A 52 4.59 9.28 -2.09
C PHE A 52 3.98 7.88 -1.88
N ILE A 53 2.82 7.60 -2.46
CA ILE A 53 2.09 6.36 -2.27
C ILE A 53 2.76 5.20 -3.00
N ILE A 54 3.19 5.41 -4.24
CA ILE A 54 3.86 4.37 -5.04
C ILE A 54 5.13 3.85 -4.37
N PRO A 55 6.09 4.71 -3.91
CA PRO A 55 7.25 4.24 -3.13
C PRO A 55 6.88 3.49 -1.85
N ILE A 56 5.82 3.89 -1.15
CA ILE A 56 5.34 3.16 0.04
C ILE A 56 4.86 1.77 -0.36
N GLY A 57 4.10 1.64 -1.45
CA GLY A 57 3.67 0.36 -1.98
C GLY A 57 4.85 -0.57 -2.32
N LEU A 58 5.87 -0.05 -3.01
CA LEU A 58 7.10 -0.79 -3.30
C LEU A 58 7.86 -1.19 -2.02
N PHE A 59 7.91 -0.30 -1.04
CA PHE A 59 8.51 -0.59 0.26
C PHE A 59 7.77 -1.72 0.98
N ILE A 60 6.42 -1.71 0.96
CA ILE A 60 5.59 -2.78 1.55
C ILE A 60 5.88 -4.13 0.87
N LEU A 61 6.06 -4.16 -0.45
CA LEU A 61 6.45 -5.38 -1.19
C LEU A 61 7.80 -5.94 -0.74
N ALA A 62 8.75 -5.07 -0.37
CA ALA A 62 10.07 -5.47 0.08
C ALA A 62 10.10 -5.97 1.54
N LEU A 63 9.17 -5.51 2.39
CA LEU A 63 9.17 -5.79 3.83
C LEU A 63 9.22 -7.28 4.21
N PRO A 64 8.50 -8.22 3.54
CA PRO A 64 8.55 -9.64 3.88
C PRO A 64 9.94 -10.27 3.70
N PHE A 65 10.79 -9.66 2.88
CA PHE A 65 12.15 -10.15 2.60
C PHE A 65 13.20 -9.54 3.52
N VAL A 66 12.93 -8.33 4.06
CA VAL A 66 13.91 -7.55 4.83
C VAL A 66 13.68 -7.66 6.33
N ARG A 67 12.42 -7.71 6.77
CA ARG A 67 12.06 -7.67 8.19
C ARG A 67 11.70 -9.05 8.74
N LYS A 68 12.26 -9.35 9.93
CA LYS A 68 11.99 -10.61 10.64
C LYS A 68 10.76 -10.54 11.58
N ASP A 69 10.36 -9.35 12.03
CA ASP A 69 9.19 -9.18 12.92
C ASP A 69 7.87 -9.22 12.13
N THR A 70 7.51 -10.42 11.72
CA THR A 70 6.30 -10.68 10.94
C THR A 70 5.00 -10.36 11.69
N LYS A 71 4.99 -10.53 13.03
CA LYS A 71 3.80 -10.23 13.86
C LYS A 71 3.48 -8.74 13.85
N PHE A 72 4.51 -7.90 13.93
CA PHE A 72 4.36 -6.46 13.85
C PHE A 72 3.83 -6.03 12.47
N LEU A 73 4.40 -6.55 11.40
CA LEU A 73 4.01 -6.21 10.03
C LEU A 73 2.55 -6.59 9.72
N LEU A 74 2.08 -7.74 10.22
CA LEU A 74 0.73 -8.24 9.96
C LEU A 74 -0.39 -7.31 10.45
N TRP A 75 -0.17 -6.52 11.50
CA TRP A 75 -1.19 -5.60 11.98
C TRP A 75 -0.90 -4.15 11.59
N SER A 76 0.39 -3.76 11.57
CA SER A 76 0.78 -2.36 11.37
C SER A 76 0.54 -1.88 9.93
N ILE A 77 0.88 -2.70 8.94
CA ILE A 77 0.73 -2.33 7.53
C ILE A 77 -0.75 -2.27 7.12
N PRO A 78 -1.59 -3.29 7.38
CA PRO A 78 -3.02 -3.18 7.08
C PRO A 78 -3.71 -2.04 7.84
N LEU A 79 -3.29 -1.74 9.07
CA LEU A 79 -3.84 -0.62 9.84
C LEU A 79 -3.52 0.72 9.17
N PHE A 80 -2.26 0.93 8.76
CA PHE A 80 -1.85 2.15 8.05
C PHE A 80 -2.64 2.34 6.75
N VAL A 81 -2.65 1.30 5.92
CA VAL A 81 -3.32 1.33 4.62
C VAL A 81 -4.82 1.49 4.78
N GLY A 82 -5.44 0.77 5.74
CA GLY A 82 -6.86 0.88 6.04
C GLY A 82 -7.26 2.29 6.49
N VAL A 83 -6.55 2.87 7.45
CA VAL A 83 -6.81 4.24 7.93
C VAL A 83 -6.64 5.25 6.79
N PHE A 84 -5.57 5.15 6.02
CA PHE A 84 -5.31 6.02 4.88
C PHE A 84 -6.44 5.96 3.84
N LEU A 85 -6.83 4.76 3.42
CA LEU A 85 -7.85 4.57 2.39
C LEU A 85 -9.24 4.97 2.86
N LEU A 86 -9.61 4.65 4.11
CA LEU A 86 -10.91 5.04 4.69
C LEU A 86 -11.06 6.56 4.72
N ILE A 87 -10.03 7.27 5.19
CA ILE A 87 -10.09 8.73 5.29
C ILE A 87 -10.01 9.37 3.90
N SER A 88 -9.14 8.89 3.01
CA SER A 88 -9.06 9.39 1.63
C SER A 88 -10.36 9.18 0.85
N GLY A 89 -11.03 8.04 1.05
CA GLY A 89 -12.33 7.76 0.45
C GLY A 89 -13.49 8.60 1.00
N SER A 90 -13.34 9.16 2.22
CA SER A 90 -14.37 10.01 2.85
C SER A 90 -14.33 11.45 2.37
N PHE A 91 -13.27 11.89 1.71
CA PHE A 91 -13.20 13.22 1.11
C PHE A 91 -13.94 13.27 -0.23
N GLU A 92 -14.42 14.44 -0.63
CA GLU A 92 -14.94 14.66 -2.00
C GLU A 92 -13.86 14.43 -3.05
N ARG A 93 -12.61 14.81 -2.71
CA ARG A 93 -11.38 14.54 -3.48
C ARG A 93 -10.29 14.09 -2.52
N PRO A 94 -9.64 12.94 -2.76
CA PRO A 94 -9.69 12.06 -3.94
C PRO A 94 -10.96 11.20 -4.08
N GLY A 95 -11.73 10.97 -3.00
CA GLY A 95 -13.00 10.25 -3.02
C GLY A 95 -12.89 8.72 -3.17
N PRO A 96 -14.04 8.03 -3.25
CA PRO A 96 -14.08 6.57 -3.31
C PRO A 96 -13.39 5.99 -4.56
N ASN A 97 -13.43 6.70 -5.68
CA ASN A 97 -12.79 6.26 -6.94
C ASN A 97 -11.27 6.10 -6.80
N PHE A 98 -10.64 6.86 -5.91
CA PHE A 98 -9.23 6.73 -5.60
C PHE A 98 -8.90 5.38 -4.94
N VAL A 99 -9.78 4.89 -4.06
CA VAL A 99 -9.57 3.63 -3.33
C VAL A 99 -9.47 2.45 -4.28
N PHE A 100 -10.32 2.44 -5.32
CA PHE A 100 -10.36 1.38 -6.35
C PHE A 100 -9.50 1.73 -7.58
N GLY A 101 -8.94 2.93 -7.64
CA GLY A 101 -8.03 3.38 -8.69
C GLY A 101 -6.58 2.95 -8.45
N ILE A 102 -5.67 3.40 -9.34
CA ILE A 102 -4.24 3.09 -9.28
C ILE A 102 -3.63 3.45 -7.92
N GLY A 103 -4.04 4.59 -7.32
CA GLY A 103 -3.54 5.04 -6.02
C GLY A 103 -3.86 4.06 -4.90
N GLY A 104 -5.11 3.64 -4.74
CA GLY A 104 -5.50 2.67 -3.71
C GLY A 104 -4.94 1.28 -3.98
N LEU A 105 -5.02 0.79 -5.22
CA LEU A 105 -4.49 -0.52 -5.60
C LEU A 105 -2.98 -0.63 -5.39
N SER A 106 -2.22 0.46 -5.55
CA SER A 106 -0.77 0.50 -5.30
C SER A 106 -0.39 0.25 -3.83
N LEU A 107 -1.35 0.32 -2.90
CA LEU A 107 -1.18 -0.04 -1.48
C LEU A 107 -1.90 -1.34 -1.12
N ILE A 108 -3.09 -1.58 -1.67
CA ILE A 108 -3.89 -2.77 -1.37
C ILE A 108 -3.16 -4.04 -1.84
N ILE A 109 -2.70 -4.07 -3.08
CA ILE A 109 -2.01 -5.24 -3.64
C ILE A 109 -0.74 -5.59 -2.87
N PRO A 110 0.20 -4.65 -2.58
CA PRO A 110 1.35 -4.91 -1.73
C PRO A 110 0.98 -5.39 -0.32
N THR A 111 -0.10 -4.87 0.25
CA THR A 111 -0.54 -5.29 1.59
C THR A 111 -1.04 -6.73 1.58
N ILE A 112 -1.85 -7.12 0.59
CA ILE A 112 -2.30 -8.50 0.42
C ILE A 112 -1.11 -9.42 0.18
N PHE A 113 -0.16 -9.01 -0.68
CA PHE A 113 1.06 -9.77 -0.91
C PHE A 113 1.86 -9.97 0.37
N LEU A 114 2.07 -8.92 1.18
CA LEU A 114 2.79 -9.00 2.46
C LEU A 114 2.13 -10.01 3.40
N MET A 115 0.81 -9.94 3.58
CA MET A 115 0.08 -10.86 4.45
C MET A 115 0.19 -12.31 3.95
N SER A 116 -0.02 -12.53 2.66
CA SER A 116 0.08 -13.86 2.03
C SER A 116 1.50 -14.41 2.07
N SER A 117 2.51 -13.55 1.82
CA SER A 117 3.92 -13.92 1.89
C SER A 117 4.33 -14.37 3.31
N ILE A 118 3.92 -13.62 4.34
CA ILE A 118 4.19 -14.00 5.74
C ILE A 118 3.51 -15.33 6.08
N PHE A 119 2.29 -15.55 5.59
CA PHE A 119 1.57 -16.82 5.80
C PHE A 119 2.31 -17.99 5.14
N ILE A 120 2.74 -17.83 3.89
CA ILE A 120 3.52 -18.85 3.16
C ILE A 120 4.85 -19.12 3.87
N GLN A 121 5.54 -18.08 4.34
CA GLN A 121 6.81 -18.25 5.07
C GLN A 121 6.65 -19.01 6.38
N LYS A 122 5.49 -18.96 7.03
CA LYS A 122 5.20 -19.75 8.26
C LYS A 122 5.03 -21.24 7.97
N ILE A 123 4.50 -21.59 6.80
CA ILE A 123 4.21 -22.98 6.40
C ILE A 123 5.43 -23.59 5.69
N SER A 124 6.25 -22.77 5.02
CA SER A 124 7.39 -23.22 4.24
C SER A 124 8.57 -23.61 5.11
N LYS A 125 9.37 -24.59 4.65
CA LYS A 125 10.69 -24.93 5.22
C LYS A 125 11.65 -23.74 5.06
N ASP A 126 12.60 -23.59 5.98
CA ASP A 126 13.51 -22.43 6.03
C ASP A 126 14.25 -22.18 4.70
N GLU A 127 14.69 -23.25 4.03
CA GLU A 127 15.40 -23.16 2.74
C GLU A 127 14.53 -22.64 1.58
N THR A 128 13.19 -22.77 1.67
CA THR A 128 12.28 -22.45 0.56
C THR A 128 11.46 -21.20 0.80
N LYS A 129 11.52 -20.58 1.98
CA LYS A 129 10.69 -19.41 2.36
C LYS A 129 10.76 -18.27 1.36
N ILE A 130 11.98 -17.84 1.02
CA ILE A 130 12.20 -16.72 0.11
C ILE A 130 11.73 -17.08 -1.30
N ARG A 131 12.08 -18.29 -1.77
CA ARG A 131 11.68 -18.77 -3.09
C ARG A 131 10.16 -18.81 -3.24
N ASN A 132 9.44 -19.33 -2.26
CA ASN A 132 7.98 -19.42 -2.31
C ASN A 132 7.32 -18.04 -2.28
N SER A 133 7.88 -17.09 -1.52
CA SER A 133 7.42 -15.70 -1.53
C SER A 133 7.67 -15.00 -2.88
N LEU A 134 8.79 -15.28 -3.55
CA LEU A 134 9.07 -14.78 -4.89
C LEU A 134 8.12 -15.37 -5.94
N PHE A 135 7.83 -16.68 -5.87
CA PHE A 135 6.83 -17.29 -6.74
C PHE A 135 5.43 -16.67 -6.56
N LEU A 136 5.05 -16.39 -5.30
CA LEU A 136 3.80 -15.67 -5.04
C LEU A 136 3.80 -14.29 -5.69
N LEU A 137 4.88 -13.51 -5.56
CA LEU A 137 5.01 -12.19 -6.16
C LEU A 137 4.86 -12.25 -7.68
N ILE A 138 5.58 -13.16 -8.33
CA ILE A 138 5.51 -13.36 -9.77
C ILE A 138 4.08 -13.75 -10.20
N SER A 139 3.43 -14.64 -9.45
CA SER A 139 2.05 -15.06 -9.72
C SER A 139 1.08 -13.88 -9.63
N ILE A 140 1.20 -13.03 -8.63
CA ILE A 140 0.35 -11.83 -8.48
C ILE A 140 0.57 -10.86 -9.65
N ILE A 141 1.82 -10.65 -10.08
CA ILE A 141 2.14 -9.78 -11.22
C ILE A 141 1.53 -10.35 -12.51
N ILE A 142 1.67 -11.65 -12.77
CA ILE A 142 1.12 -12.29 -13.97
C ILE A 142 -0.40 -12.22 -13.98
N ILE A 143 -1.05 -12.60 -12.87
CA ILE A 143 -2.50 -12.58 -12.75
C ILE A 143 -3.02 -11.14 -12.85
N GLY A 144 -2.39 -10.19 -12.17
CA GLY A 144 -2.76 -8.77 -12.21
C GLY A 144 -2.65 -8.20 -13.62
N SER A 145 -1.55 -8.47 -14.33
CA SER A 145 -1.36 -8.04 -15.71
C SER A 145 -2.41 -8.66 -16.65
N PHE A 146 -2.72 -9.94 -16.48
CA PHE A 146 -3.74 -10.62 -17.27
C PHE A 146 -5.14 -10.05 -17.04
N LEU A 147 -5.50 -9.76 -15.78
CA LEU A 147 -6.78 -9.14 -15.44
C LEU A 147 -6.92 -7.72 -16.01
N ILE A 148 -5.84 -6.93 -16.03
CA ILE A 148 -5.86 -5.59 -16.62
C ILE A 148 -6.10 -5.67 -18.14
N VAL A 149 -5.42 -6.60 -18.83
CA VAL A 149 -5.61 -6.81 -20.28
C VAL A 149 -7.03 -7.23 -20.59
N LEU A 150 -7.57 -8.21 -19.85
CA LEU A 150 -8.96 -8.68 -20.05
C LEU A 150 -9.97 -7.56 -19.74
N ASN A 151 -9.72 -6.73 -18.75
CA ASN A 151 -10.64 -5.65 -18.39
C ASN A 151 -10.67 -4.53 -19.42
N ASP A 152 -9.57 -4.28 -20.13
CA ASP A 152 -9.52 -3.27 -21.21
C ASP A 152 -10.44 -3.67 -22.38
N GLU A 153 -10.63 -4.97 -22.62
CA GLU A 153 -11.56 -5.48 -23.64
C GLU A 153 -13.03 -5.52 -23.16
N SER A 154 -13.26 -5.83 -21.90
CA SER A 154 -14.61 -6.16 -21.38
C SER A 154 -15.28 -5.09 -20.51
N ASN A 155 -14.51 -4.16 -19.91
CA ASN A 155 -14.96 -3.14 -18.93
C ASN A 155 -15.78 -3.71 -17.75
N LEU A 156 -15.57 -5.00 -17.39
CA LEU A 156 -16.34 -5.69 -16.37
C LEU A 156 -15.95 -5.35 -14.93
N LEU A 157 -14.71 -4.88 -14.73
CA LEU A 157 -14.19 -4.59 -13.39
C LEU A 157 -13.84 -3.09 -13.29
N PRO A 158 -13.99 -2.46 -12.12
CA PRO A 158 -13.57 -1.08 -11.87
C PRO A 158 -12.04 -0.97 -11.73
N LEU A 159 -11.28 -1.64 -12.61
CA LEU A 159 -9.83 -1.60 -12.64
C LEU A 159 -9.37 -0.49 -13.59
N PRO A 160 -8.18 0.11 -13.33
CA PRO A 160 -7.61 1.08 -14.25
C PRO A 160 -7.36 0.43 -15.62
N SER A 161 -7.92 1.03 -16.68
CA SER A 161 -7.64 0.64 -18.05
C SER A 161 -6.35 1.30 -18.55
N PHE A 162 -5.71 0.70 -19.57
CA PHE A 162 -4.52 1.28 -20.21
C PHE A 162 -4.77 2.67 -20.83
N ARG A 163 -6.03 3.05 -21.04
CA ARG A 163 -6.41 4.38 -21.54
C ARG A 163 -5.92 5.54 -20.66
N TYR A 164 -5.76 5.29 -19.35
CA TYR A 164 -5.23 6.30 -18.41
C TYR A 164 -3.71 6.45 -18.43
N LEU A 165 -3.00 5.54 -19.10
CA LEU A 165 -1.55 5.64 -19.26
C LEU A 165 -1.16 6.48 -20.49
N ASN A 166 -2.11 6.77 -21.38
CA ASN A 166 -1.90 7.52 -22.62
C ASN A 166 -2.50 8.94 -22.59
N ALA A 167 -3.02 9.37 -21.44
CA ALA A 167 -3.51 10.71 -21.18
C ALA A 167 -2.52 11.51 -20.35
#